data_9985310fac810b99491335094ad61f71
#
_entry.id   9985310fac810b99491335094ad61f71
#
_cell.length_a   1.000
_cell.length_b   1.000
_cell.length_c   1.000
_cell.angle_alpha   90.00
_cell.angle_beta   90.00
_cell.angle_gamma   90.00
#
_symmetry.space_group_name_H-M   'P 1'
#
loop_
_entity.id
_entity.type
_entity.pdbx_description
1 polymer ?
#
loop_
_entity_poly.entity_id
_entity_poly.type
_entity_poly.pdbx_seq_one_letter_code
_entity_poly.pdbx_strand_id
1 'polypeptide(L)'
;MALPRRTFLKTGAVVALALAAGGAIYRGNRPASATNRFILVGEARAAIDAIVPAMLGGALPQGEARASAITRATQQVHQAILGLPLATQEEIADLFGLLALAPARRFLAGVPDRWASASTEQVGAFLQAWRLHRFAMLQVAYHALHDLVLGAWYADPSAWAAIGYPGPRMELSTELSA
;
A
#
# COMPACT_ATOMS: atom_id res chain seq x y z
N MET A 1 -7.49 -13.13 -31.61
CA MET A 1 -6.15 -13.63 -31.97
C MET A 1 -5.54 -14.25 -30.71
N ALA A 2 -5.40 -15.58 -30.68
CA ALA A 2 -4.80 -16.27 -29.54
C ALA A 2 -3.27 -16.20 -29.65
N LEU A 3 -2.61 -15.57 -28.69
CA LEU A 3 -1.15 -15.54 -28.60
C LEU A 3 -0.63 -16.97 -28.39
N PRO A 4 0.38 -17.43 -29.15
CA PRO A 4 0.92 -18.78 -29.01
C PRO A 4 1.57 -18.94 -27.62
N ARG A 5 1.27 -20.07 -26.94
CA ARG A 5 1.74 -20.39 -25.57
C ARG A 5 3.25 -20.16 -25.35
N ARG A 6 4.07 -20.34 -26.40
CA ARG A 6 5.52 -20.09 -26.35
C ARG A 6 5.88 -18.61 -26.22
N THR A 7 5.11 -17.70 -26.83
CA THR A 7 5.32 -16.26 -26.73
C THR A 7 4.91 -15.77 -25.34
N PHE A 8 3.81 -16.32 -24.80
CA PHE A 8 3.36 -16.02 -23.44
C PHE A 8 4.36 -16.43 -22.37
N LEU A 9 4.97 -17.63 -22.49
CA LEU A 9 6.01 -18.10 -21.57
C LEU A 9 7.30 -17.24 -21.68
N LYS A 10 7.70 -16.84 -22.89
CA LYS A 10 8.87 -15.97 -23.08
C LYS A 10 8.66 -14.58 -22.51
N THR A 11 7.48 -13.99 -22.72
CA THR A 11 7.16 -12.67 -22.18
C THR A 11 7.06 -12.71 -20.65
N GLY A 12 6.45 -13.76 -20.08
CA GLY A 12 6.39 -13.97 -18.62
C GLY A 12 7.77 -14.16 -18.00
N ALA A 13 8.66 -14.93 -18.65
CA ALA A 13 10.02 -15.12 -18.16
C ALA A 13 10.87 -13.84 -18.23
N VAL A 14 10.73 -13.03 -19.28
CA VAL A 14 11.42 -11.74 -19.41
C VAL A 14 10.95 -10.75 -18.35
N VAL A 15 9.65 -10.68 -18.09
CA VAL A 15 9.10 -9.82 -17.03
C VAL A 15 9.55 -10.28 -15.64
N ALA A 16 9.54 -11.58 -15.37
CA ALA A 16 10.04 -12.14 -14.11
C ALA A 16 11.54 -11.90 -13.91
N LEU A 17 12.35 -12.04 -14.98
CA LEU A 17 13.79 -11.72 -14.96
C LEU A 17 14.04 -10.22 -14.76
N ALA A 18 13.26 -9.36 -15.41
CA ALA A 18 13.36 -7.91 -15.23
C ALA A 18 12.99 -7.48 -13.81
N LEU A 19 11.98 -8.12 -13.20
CA LEU A 19 11.59 -7.87 -11.81
C LEU A 19 12.63 -8.41 -10.82
N ALA A 20 13.18 -9.60 -11.07
CA ALA A 20 14.26 -10.16 -10.25
C ALA A 20 15.55 -9.33 -10.37
N ALA A 21 15.93 -8.91 -11.58
CA ALA A 21 17.08 -8.05 -11.79
C ALA A 21 16.86 -6.64 -11.20
N GLY A 22 15.67 -6.04 -11.39
CA GLY A 22 15.31 -4.76 -10.81
C GLY A 22 15.31 -4.81 -9.28
N GLY A 23 14.78 -5.87 -8.69
CA GLY A 23 14.81 -6.12 -7.25
C GLY A 23 16.24 -6.35 -6.72
N ALA A 24 17.08 -7.09 -7.45
CA ALA A 24 18.47 -7.31 -7.08
C ALA A 24 19.31 -6.03 -7.18
N ILE A 25 19.11 -5.22 -8.23
CA ILE A 25 19.78 -3.91 -8.38
C ILE A 25 19.31 -2.94 -7.29
N TYR A 26 18.01 -2.93 -6.98
CA TYR A 26 17.46 -2.09 -5.92
C TYR A 26 18.03 -2.48 -4.54
N ARG A 27 18.12 -3.79 -4.24
CA ARG A 27 18.73 -4.29 -3.00
C ARG A 27 20.24 -4.06 -2.95
N GLY A 28 20.95 -4.22 -4.08
CA GLY A 28 22.39 -4.01 -4.16
C GLY A 28 22.81 -2.54 -4.03
N ASN A 29 21.93 -1.60 -4.41
CA ASN A 29 22.17 -0.15 -4.27
C ASN A 29 21.64 0.43 -2.96
N ARG A 30 21.04 -0.38 -2.10
CA ARG A 30 20.65 0.07 -0.76
C ARG A 30 21.90 0.25 0.10
N PRO A 31 22.15 1.42 0.69
CA PRO A 31 23.17 1.54 1.70
C PRO A 31 22.80 0.61 2.86
N ALA A 32 23.71 -0.28 3.23
CA ALA A 32 23.58 -1.15 4.39
C ALA A 32 23.65 -0.28 5.66
N SER A 33 22.55 0.30 6.06
CA SER A 33 22.45 1.10 7.30
C SER A 33 21.69 0.27 8.31
N ALA A 34 22.41 -0.19 9.32
CA ALA A 34 21.92 -1.03 10.42
C ALA A 34 20.84 -0.38 11.33
N THR A 35 20.28 0.75 10.93
CA THR A 35 19.27 1.49 11.71
C THR A 35 18.16 2.05 10.81
N ASN A 36 17.88 1.38 9.68
CA ASN A 36 16.91 1.92 8.73
C ASN A 36 15.48 1.71 9.21
N ARG A 37 14.98 2.68 9.94
CA ARG A 37 13.56 2.91 10.03
C ARG A 37 13.03 3.20 8.63
N PHE A 38 11.89 2.61 8.29
CA PHE A 38 11.19 2.90 7.04
C PHE A 38 11.02 4.42 6.83
N ILE A 39 11.45 4.92 5.67
CA ILE A 39 11.33 6.33 5.32
C ILE A 39 10.34 6.46 4.16
N LEU A 40 9.25 7.17 4.41
CA LEU A 40 8.20 7.41 3.43
C LEU A 40 8.42 8.77 2.75
N VAL A 41 9.17 8.78 1.63
CA VAL A 41 9.50 9.99 0.85
C VAL A 41 9.37 9.76 -0.65
N GLY A 42 9.34 10.83 -1.43
CA GLY A 42 9.35 10.77 -2.90
C GLY A 42 8.18 10.00 -3.50
N GLU A 43 8.45 9.13 -4.48
CA GLU A 43 7.44 8.34 -5.18
C GLU A 43 6.74 7.33 -4.25
N ALA A 44 7.41 6.81 -3.21
CA ALA A 44 6.78 5.95 -2.21
C ALA A 44 5.70 6.71 -1.42
N ARG A 45 5.99 7.96 -1.04
CA ARG A 45 5.01 8.84 -0.40
C ARG A 45 3.86 9.16 -1.34
N ALA A 46 4.16 9.52 -2.59
CA ALA A 46 3.13 9.81 -3.59
C ALA A 46 2.25 8.59 -3.88
N ALA A 47 2.81 7.37 -3.84
CA ALA A 47 2.03 6.14 -4.00
C ALA A 47 1.01 5.97 -2.86
N ILE A 48 1.41 6.13 -1.61
CA ILE A 48 0.46 5.98 -0.50
C ILE A 48 -0.57 7.12 -0.48
N ASP A 49 -0.18 8.36 -0.81
CA ASP A 49 -1.11 9.48 -0.93
C ASP A 49 -2.18 9.26 -2.03
N ALA A 50 -1.85 8.50 -3.08
CA ALA A 50 -2.80 8.09 -4.12
C ALA A 50 -3.63 6.86 -3.73
N ILE A 51 -3.04 5.90 -2.99
CA ILE A 51 -3.71 4.66 -2.55
C ILE A 51 -4.75 4.93 -1.46
N VAL A 52 -4.44 5.78 -0.49
CA VAL A 52 -5.31 6.11 0.64
C VAL A 52 -6.72 6.54 0.18
N PRO A 53 -6.90 7.55 -0.70
CA PRO A 53 -8.24 7.95 -1.13
C PRO A 53 -8.95 6.89 -1.97
N ALA A 54 -8.22 6.05 -2.71
CA ALA A 54 -8.80 4.95 -3.48
C ALA A 54 -9.30 3.80 -2.58
N MET A 55 -8.63 3.52 -1.47
CA MET A 55 -9.03 2.48 -0.52
C MET A 55 -10.11 2.94 0.46
N LEU A 56 -9.98 4.16 0.99
CA LEU A 56 -10.91 4.68 1.98
C LEU A 56 -12.23 5.19 1.36
N GLY A 57 -12.24 5.55 0.09
CA GLY A 57 -13.44 5.88 -0.68
C GLY A 57 -14.45 6.74 0.07
N GLY A 58 -15.60 6.14 0.40
CA GLY A 58 -16.70 6.77 1.14
C GLY A 58 -16.46 7.01 2.62
N ALA A 59 -15.41 6.44 3.22
CA ALA A 59 -15.06 6.67 4.63
C ALA A 59 -14.38 8.02 4.86
N LEU A 60 -13.85 8.65 3.80
CA LEU A 60 -13.25 9.97 3.90
C LEU A 60 -14.33 11.07 3.93
N PRO A 61 -14.12 12.14 4.73
CA PRO A 61 -15.00 13.29 4.71
C PRO A 61 -15.04 13.94 3.33
N GLN A 62 -16.13 14.68 3.06
CA GLN A 62 -16.29 15.45 1.83
C GLN A 62 -15.84 16.91 2.03
N GLY A 63 -15.62 17.63 0.90
CA GLY A 63 -15.28 19.04 0.91
C GLY A 63 -13.86 19.32 1.40
N GLU A 64 -13.69 20.46 2.07
CA GLU A 64 -12.39 20.98 2.51
C GLU A 64 -11.64 20.04 3.48
N ALA A 65 -12.37 19.30 4.31
CA ALA A 65 -11.79 18.36 5.27
C ALA A 65 -11.12 17.13 4.62
N ARG A 66 -11.42 16.87 3.33
CA ARG A 66 -10.91 15.66 2.65
C ARG A 66 -9.39 15.65 2.53
N ALA A 67 -8.77 16.75 2.12
CA ALA A 67 -7.33 16.82 1.92
C ALA A 67 -6.56 16.62 3.24
N SER A 68 -7.04 17.23 4.34
CA SER A 68 -6.46 17.07 5.67
C SER A 68 -6.62 15.66 6.20
N ALA A 69 -7.76 15.00 5.92
CA ALA A 69 -8.00 13.61 6.28
C ALA A 69 -7.06 12.64 5.55
N ILE A 70 -6.83 12.83 4.25
CA ILE A 70 -5.86 12.04 3.47
C ILE A 70 -4.45 12.20 4.06
N THR A 71 -4.02 13.44 4.31
CA THR A 71 -2.70 13.70 4.91
C THR A 71 -2.54 13.01 6.26
N ARG A 72 -3.56 13.08 7.11
CA ARG A 72 -3.58 12.39 8.41
C ARG A 72 -3.50 10.88 8.25
N ALA A 73 -4.35 10.31 7.38
CA ALA A 73 -4.33 8.86 7.11
C ALA A 73 -2.96 8.38 6.61
N THR A 74 -2.32 9.12 5.69
CA THR A 74 -0.96 8.81 5.23
C THR A 74 0.06 8.84 6.39
N GLN A 75 -0.05 9.81 7.29
CA GLN A 75 0.82 9.88 8.48
C GLN A 75 0.57 8.69 9.43
N GLN A 76 -0.69 8.31 9.64
CA GLN A 76 -1.06 7.15 10.46
C GLN A 76 -0.51 5.84 9.86
N VAL A 77 -0.63 5.66 8.55
CA VAL A 77 -0.01 4.54 7.82
C VAL A 77 1.50 4.49 8.07
N HIS A 78 2.19 5.63 7.95
CA HIS A 78 3.63 5.69 8.21
C HIS A 78 3.96 5.29 9.66
N GLN A 79 3.21 5.79 10.65
CA GLN A 79 3.41 5.41 12.05
C GLN A 79 3.11 3.92 12.29
N ALA A 80 2.07 3.38 11.66
CA ALA A 80 1.77 1.96 11.74
C ALA A 80 2.92 1.10 11.20
N ILE A 81 3.53 1.48 10.07
CA ILE A 81 4.71 0.79 9.52
C ILE A 81 5.88 0.83 10.52
N LEU A 82 6.15 1.99 11.13
CA LEU A 82 7.24 2.13 12.11
C LEU A 82 7.04 1.28 13.38
N GLY A 83 5.80 0.92 13.69
CA GLY A 83 5.45 0.00 14.79
C GLY A 83 5.64 -1.48 14.47
N LEU A 84 5.89 -1.84 13.20
CA LEU A 84 6.09 -3.23 12.78
C LEU A 84 7.53 -3.71 13.04
N PRO A 85 7.77 -5.04 13.10
CA PRO A 85 9.12 -5.60 13.13
C PRO A 85 9.97 -5.11 11.95
N LEU A 86 11.27 -4.93 12.14
CA LEU A 86 12.19 -4.41 11.11
C LEU A 86 12.13 -5.22 9.80
N ALA A 87 12.04 -6.54 9.88
CA ALA A 87 11.92 -7.38 8.69
C ALA A 87 10.66 -7.03 7.86
N THR A 88 9.53 -6.81 8.53
CA THR A 88 8.28 -6.40 7.86
C THR A 88 8.38 -4.98 7.29
N GLN A 89 9.06 -4.06 7.98
CA GLN A 89 9.33 -2.72 7.45
C GLN A 89 10.17 -2.79 6.16
N GLU A 90 11.14 -3.70 6.09
CA GLU A 90 11.95 -3.94 4.89
C GLU A 90 11.12 -4.48 3.73
N GLU A 91 10.23 -5.44 3.98
CA GLU A 91 9.31 -5.98 2.97
C GLU A 91 8.38 -4.90 2.41
N ILE A 92 7.83 -4.07 3.29
CA ILE A 92 6.99 -2.92 2.89
C ILE A 92 7.81 -1.91 2.10
N ALA A 93 9.04 -1.63 2.50
CA ALA A 93 9.93 -0.72 1.77
C ALA A 93 10.27 -1.27 0.38
N ASP A 94 10.45 -2.59 0.23
CA ASP A 94 10.66 -3.24 -1.06
C ASP A 94 9.42 -3.12 -1.96
N LEU A 95 8.22 -3.28 -1.41
CA LEU A 95 6.96 -3.09 -2.13
C LEU A 95 6.82 -1.65 -2.63
N PHE A 96 7.02 -0.65 -1.78
CA PHE A 96 6.95 0.75 -2.18
C PHE A 96 8.09 1.15 -3.12
N GLY A 97 9.29 0.58 -2.93
CA GLY A 97 10.39 0.73 -3.86
C GLY A 97 10.06 0.19 -5.25
N LEU A 98 9.39 -0.95 -5.33
CA LEU A 98 8.89 -1.51 -6.58
C LEU A 98 7.85 -0.58 -7.23
N LEU A 99 6.86 -0.11 -6.47
CA LEU A 99 5.82 0.81 -6.95
C LEU A 99 6.39 2.17 -7.40
N ALA A 100 7.51 2.61 -6.84
CA ALA A 100 8.20 3.83 -7.24
C ALA A 100 8.87 3.70 -8.62
N LEU A 101 9.21 2.48 -9.06
CA LEU A 101 9.84 2.24 -10.35
C LEU A 101 8.85 2.44 -11.50
N ALA A 102 9.18 3.31 -12.46
CA ALA A 102 8.33 3.59 -13.61
C ALA A 102 7.88 2.34 -14.39
N PRO A 103 8.75 1.34 -14.69
CA PRO A 103 8.32 0.12 -15.34
C PRO A 103 7.31 -0.68 -14.53
N ALA A 104 7.54 -0.85 -13.23
CA ALA A 104 6.64 -1.59 -12.35
C ALA A 104 5.29 -0.87 -12.22
N ARG A 105 5.29 0.44 -12.01
CA ARG A 105 4.08 1.26 -11.98
C ARG A 105 3.26 1.11 -13.25
N ARG A 106 3.89 1.18 -14.43
CA ARG A 106 3.18 1.08 -15.72
C ARG A 106 2.67 -0.32 -16.02
N PHE A 107 3.49 -1.35 -15.79
CA PHE A 107 3.18 -2.72 -16.22
C PHE A 107 2.52 -3.57 -15.14
N LEU A 108 2.81 -3.34 -13.85
CA LEU A 108 2.19 -4.10 -12.75
C LEU A 108 0.99 -3.38 -12.15
N ALA A 109 1.11 -2.05 -11.96
CA ALA A 109 0.01 -1.27 -11.40
C ALA A 109 -0.91 -0.67 -12.48
N GLY A 110 -0.51 -0.66 -13.76
CA GLY A 110 -1.31 -0.06 -14.83
C GLY A 110 -1.46 1.45 -14.71
N VAL A 111 -0.60 2.11 -13.94
CA VAL A 111 -0.59 3.56 -13.74
C VAL A 111 0.50 4.16 -14.64
N PRO A 112 0.14 4.78 -15.79
CA PRO A 112 1.12 5.25 -16.77
C PRO A 112 1.92 6.46 -16.30
N ASP A 113 1.26 7.34 -15.54
CA ASP A 113 1.82 8.59 -15.04
C ASP A 113 2.45 8.43 -13.66
N ARG A 114 3.00 9.52 -13.10
CA ARG A 114 3.48 9.52 -11.71
C ARG A 114 2.31 9.33 -10.75
N TRP A 115 2.57 8.77 -9.57
CA TRP A 115 1.54 8.57 -8.55
C TRP A 115 0.83 9.88 -8.17
N ALA A 116 1.55 10.99 -8.12
CA ALA A 116 0.99 12.30 -7.79
C ALA A 116 -0.05 12.82 -8.80
N SER A 117 -0.05 12.30 -10.05
CA SER A 117 -1.01 12.64 -11.10
C SER A 117 -2.00 11.51 -11.42
N ALA A 118 -1.90 10.37 -10.72
CA ALA A 118 -2.81 9.26 -10.91
C ALA A 118 -4.22 9.61 -10.40
N SER A 119 -5.25 9.32 -11.19
CA SER A 119 -6.62 9.51 -10.74
C SER A 119 -7.03 8.41 -9.74
N THR A 120 -8.01 8.72 -8.89
CA THR A 120 -8.56 7.75 -7.93
C THR A 120 -9.11 6.50 -8.63
N GLU A 121 -9.68 6.67 -9.84
CA GLU A 121 -10.21 5.56 -10.65
C GLU A 121 -9.08 4.66 -11.16
N GLN A 122 -7.97 5.24 -11.64
CA GLN A 122 -6.80 4.47 -12.08
C GLN A 122 -6.20 3.66 -10.93
N VAL A 123 -6.07 4.28 -9.75
CA VAL A 123 -5.57 3.61 -8.55
C VAL A 123 -6.56 2.53 -8.07
N GLY A 124 -7.86 2.81 -8.11
CA GLY A 124 -8.89 1.82 -7.80
C GLY A 124 -8.85 0.61 -8.73
N ALA A 125 -8.70 0.84 -10.04
CA ALA A 125 -8.55 -0.22 -11.04
C ALA A 125 -7.30 -1.08 -10.79
N PHE A 126 -6.18 -0.45 -10.46
CA PHE A 126 -4.95 -1.13 -10.07
C PHE A 126 -5.16 -2.04 -8.85
N LEU A 127 -5.76 -1.52 -7.79
CA LEU A 127 -6.03 -2.27 -6.57
C LEU A 127 -6.95 -3.47 -6.82
N GLN A 128 -8.00 -3.30 -7.62
CA GLN A 128 -8.89 -4.40 -8.02
C GLN A 128 -8.17 -5.44 -8.89
N ALA A 129 -7.31 -5.00 -9.82
CA ALA A 129 -6.52 -5.90 -10.65
C ALA A 129 -5.59 -6.78 -9.79
N TRP A 130 -4.97 -6.23 -8.75
CA TRP A 130 -4.13 -7.00 -7.84
C TRP A 130 -4.95 -7.93 -6.93
N ARG A 131 -6.07 -7.45 -6.40
CA ARG A 131 -6.97 -8.25 -5.56
C ARG A 131 -7.46 -9.52 -6.25
N LEU A 132 -7.76 -9.44 -7.55
CA LEU A 132 -8.31 -10.54 -8.34
C LEU A 132 -7.27 -11.21 -9.24
N HIS A 133 -5.99 -10.92 -9.03
CA HIS A 133 -4.94 -11.41 -9.90
C HIS A 133 -4.70 -12.90 -9.69
N ARG A 134 -4.34 -13.62 -10.79
CA ARG A 134 -4.01 -15.06 -10.74
C ARG A 134 -2.72 -15.38 -9.96
N PHE A 135 -1.82 -14.42 -9.80
CA PHE A 135 -0.59 -14.59 -9.03
C PHE A 135 -0.83 -14.22 -7.57
N ALA A 136 -0.71 -15.20 -6.68
CA ALA A 136 -0.94 -15.04 -5.24
C ALA A 136 -0.10 -13.91 -4.62
N MET A 137 1.13 -13.69 -5.13
CA MET A 137 2.00 -12.61 -4.66
C MET A 137 1.35 -11.21 -4.79
N LEU A 138 0.63 -10.94 -5.89
CA LEU A 138 -0.06 -9.66 -6.07
C LEU A 138 -1.29 -9.53 -5.17
N GLN A 139 -1.99 -10.64 -4.92
CA GLN A 139 -3.08 -10.67 -3.94
C GLN A 139 -2.55 -10.38 -2.53
N VAL A 140 -1.43 -11.00 -2.14
CA VAL A 140 -0.77 -10.75 -0.84
C VAL A 140 -0.35 -9.28 -0.72
N ALA A 141 0.25 -8.70 -1.78
CA ALA A 141 0.61 -7.29 -1.79
C ALA A 141 -0.62 -6.36 -1.67
N TYR A 142 -1.74 -6.69 -2.33
CA TYR A 142 -3.00 -5.98 -2.15
C TYR A 142 -3.49 -6.05 -0.70
N HIS A 143 -3.52 -7.25 -0.10
CA HIS A 143 -3.98 -7.42 1.28
C HIS A 143 -3.08 -6.67 2.27
N ALA A 144 -1.76 -6.69 2.07
CA ALA A 144 -0.84 -5.93 2.90
C ALA A 144 -1.12 -4.41 2.85
N LEU A 145 -1.35 -3.86 1.65
CA LEU A 145 -1.73 -2.45 1.48
C LEU A 145 -3.10 -2.15 2.10
N HIS A 146 -4.08 -3.03 1.89
CA HIS A 146 -5.43 -2.90 2.42
C HIS A 146 -5.42 -2.89 3.95
N ASP A 147 -4.81 -3.88 4.57
CA ASP A 147 -4.80 -4.03 6.03
C ASP A 147 -4.01 -2.89 6.69
N LEU A 148 -2.93 -2.43 6.04
CA LEU A 148 -2.14 -1.31 6.51
C LEU A 148 -2.95 0.00 6.49
N VAL A 149 -3.64 0.30 5.39
CA VAL A 149 -4.42 1.54 5.23
C VAL A 149 -5.66 1.53 6.11
N LEU A 150 -6.45 0.45 6.08
CA LEU A 150 -7.67 0.37 6.88
C LEU A 150 -7.36 0.23 8.37
N GLY A 151 -6.37 -0.57 8.72
CA GLY A 151 -5.93 -0.71 10.11
C GLY A 151 -5.47 0.63 10.69
N ALA A 152 -4.66 1.40 9.95
CA ALA A 152 -4.23 2.73 10.38
C ALA A 152 -5.40 3.71 10.51
N TRP A 153 -6.36 3.69 9.56
CA TRP A 153 -7.54 4.56 9.57
C TRP A 153 -8.46 4.27 10.75
N TYR A 154 -8.82 3.00 10.96
CA TYR A 154 -9.74 2.60 12.03
C TYR A 154 -9.08 2.49 13.42
N ALA A 155 -7.76 2.58 13.50
CA ALA A 155 -7.08 2.79 14.79
C ALA A 155 -7.35 4.19 15.37
N ASP A 156 -7.77 5.16 14.55
CA ASP A 156 -8.12 6.51 15.00
C ASP A 156 -9.58 6.57 15.46
N PRO A 157 -9.87 6.95 16.75
CA PRO A 157 -11.21 7.09 17.25
C PRO A 157 -12.10 8.05 16.44
N SER A 158 -11.49 9.03 15.75
CA SER A 158 -12.24 9.97 14.90
C SER A 158 -12.95 9.31 13.72
N ALA A 159 -12.49 8.13 13.28
CA ALA A 159 -13.13 7.36 12.21
C ALA A 159 -14.34 6.53 12.70
N TRP A 160 -14.47 6.29 14.00
CA TRP A 160 -15.47 5.35 14.56
C TRP A 160 -16.90 5.83 14.42
N ALA A 161 -17.13 7.12 14.56
CA ALA A 161 -18.47 7.71 14.45
C ALA A 161 -19.09 7.46 13.06
N ALA A 162 -18.28 7.50 12.00
CA ALA A 162 -18.73 7.30 10.62
C ALA A 162 -19.23 5.85 10.35
N ILE A 163 -18.77 4.87 11.14
CA ILE A 163 -19.17 3.45 11.03
C ILE A 163 -20.10 3.02 12.17
N GLY A 164 -20.54 3.95 13.03
CA GLY A 164 -21.41 3.65 14.17
C GLY A 164 -20.75 2.82 15.28
N TYR A 165 -19.40 2.79 15.34
CA TYR A 165 -18.68 2.08 16.39
C TYR A 165 -18.54 2.95 17.63
N PRO A 166 -19.08 2.52 18.80
CA PRO A 166 -19.09 3.33 20.04
C PRO A 166 -17.73 3.35 20.78
N GLY A 167 -16.73 2.61 20.28
CA GLY A 167 -15.45 2.42 20.96
C GLY A 167 -15.41 1.14 21.83
N PRO A 168 -14.22 0.83 22.40
CA PRO A 168 -14.07 -0.30 23.31
C PRO A 168 -14.91 -0.08 24.56
N ARG A 169 -15.70 -1.09 24.98
CA ARG A 169 -16.43 -1.04 26.24
C ARG A 169 -15.44 -1.25 27.39
N MET A 170 -15.31 -0.24 28.25
CA MET A 170 -14.42 -0.28 29.44
C MET A 170 -15.03 -1.04 30.64
N GLU A 171 -15.99 -1.93 30.42
CA GLU A 171 -16.72 -2.60 31.50
C GLU A 171 -15.98 -3.77 32.17
N LEU A 172 -14.78 -4.15 31.70
CA LEU A 172 -14.07 -5.32 32.23
C LEU A 172 -13.11 -5.05 33.40
N SER A 173 -12.95 -3.81 33.85
CA SER A 173 -12.00 -3.50 34.93
C SER A 173 -12.63 -3.39 36.34
N THR A 174 -13.94 -3.45 36.49
CA THR A 174 -14.61 -3.27 37.81
C THR A 174 -14.93 -4.61 38.48
N GLU A 175 -14.99 -5.71 37.75
CA GLU A 175 -15.35 -7.01 38.34
C GLU A 175 -14.16 -7.86 38.86
N LEU A 176 -12.92 -7.42 38.63
CA LEU A 176 -11.72 -8.12 39.11
C LEU A 176 -11.16 -7.57 40.42
N SER A 177 -11.88 -6.61 41.06
CA SER A 177 -11.48 -5.99 42.34
C SER A 177 -12.50 -6.20 43.45
N ALA A 178 -13.35 -7.22 43.33
CA ALA A 178 -14.28 -7.63 44.41
C ALA A 178 -13.91 -8.99 44.97
#